data_9bf4c358194b1e0f1cb430dda507e295
#
_entry.id   9bf4c358194b1e0f1cb430dda507e295
#
_cell.length_a   1.000
_cell.length_b   1.000
_cell.length_c   1.000
_cell.angle_alpha   90.00
_cell.angle_beta   90.00
_cell.angle_gamma   90.00
#
_symmetry.space_group_name_H-M   'P 1'
#
loop_
_entity.id
_entity.type
_entity.pdbx_description
1 polymer ?
#
loop_
_entity_poly.entity_id
_entity_poly.type
_entity_poly.pdbx_seq_one_letter_code
_entity_poly.pdbx_strand_id
1 'polypeptide(L)'
;MSMFQQLIECFNNWDEEAFKELHHEDFMFIRETELLNRDEHVSNVSKLVKEPAWNWQHVATLIHENEFVTEARWEENNEVVTNFMVKKNNQIWRALVCRVEKEK
;
A
#
# COMPACT_ATOMS: atom_id res chain seq x y z
N MET A 1 13.45 10.58 3.02
CA MET A 1 13.12 9.18 2.77
C MET A 1 11.87 9.11 1.91
N SER A 2 11.87 8.27 0.88
CA SER A 2 10.71 8.14 0.00
C SER A 2 9.53 7.51 0.74
N MET A 3 8.32 7.71 0.23
CA MET A 3 7.12 7.07 0.79
C MET A 3 7.24 5.55 0.70
N PHE A 4 7.73 5.04 -0.44
CA PHE A 4 7.92 3.61 -0.61
C PHE A 4 8.85 3.04 0.47
N GLN A 5 9.97 3.71 0.73
CA GLN A 5 10.92 3.29 1.77
C GLN A 5 10.29 3.32 3.17
N GLN A 6 9.49 4.34 3.44
CA GLN A 6 8.80 4.44 4.73
C GLN A 6 7.81 3.30 4.92
N LEU A 7 7.11 2.90 3.86
CA LEU A 7 6.21 1.75 3.91
C LEU A 7 6.98 0.45 4.17
N ILE A 8 8.11 0.25 3.46
CA ILE A 8 8.96 -0.93 3.66
C ILE A 8 9.40 -1.03 5.13
N GLU A 9 9.84 0.07 5.71
CA GLU A 9 10.27 0.08 7.11
C GLU A 9 9.14 -0.23 8.08
N CYS A 10 7.94 0.30 7.83
CA CYS A 10 6.78 -0.02 8.65
C CYS A 10 6.48 -1.52 8.65
N PHE A 11 6.61 -2.17 7.48
CA PHE A 11 6.32 -3.61 7.39
C PHE A 11 7.44 -4.48 7.93
N ASN A 12 8.69 -4.04 7.81
CA ASN A 12 9.82 -4.77 8.38
C ASN A 12 9.77 -4.83 9.90
N ASN A 13 9.21 -3.78 10.50
CA ASN A 13 9.12 -3.62 11.96
C ASN A 13 7.74 -3.04 12.25
N TRP A 14 6.73 -3.88 12.16
CA TRP A 14 5.34 -3.40 12.14
C TRP A 14 5.07 -2.39 13.24
N ASP A 15 4.69 -1.19 12.82
CA ASP A 15 4.35 -0.05 13.68
C ASP A 15 3.05 0.54 13.15
N GLU A 16 1.94 0.17 13.78
CA GLU A 16 0.61 0.56 13.35
C GLU A 16 0.42 2.08 13.37
N GLU A 17 0.92 2.76 14.41
CA GLU A 17 0.79 4.21 14.52
C GLU A 17 1.59 4.92 13.42
N ALA A 18 2.81 4.47 13.15
CA ALA A 18 3.61 5.03 12.07
C ALA A 18 2.94 4.80 10.72
N PHE A 19 2.38 3.61 10.50
CA PHE A 19 1.65 3.30 9.28
C PHE A 19 0.44 4.22 9.11
N LYS A 20 -0.33 4.41 10.18
CA LYS A 20 -1.49 5.31 10.17
C LYS A 20 -1.08 6.74 9.82
N GLU A 21 0.03 7.22 10.39
CA GLU A 21 0.52 8.59 10.15
C GLU A 21 1.00 8.81 8.72
N LEU A 22 1.36 7.76 7.99
CA LEU A 22 1.71 7.88 6.57
C LEU A 22 0.47 8.17 5.71
N HIS A 23 -0.72 8.00 6.26
CA HIS A 23 -2.00 8.16 5.56
C HIS A 23 -2.72 9.42 6.03
N HIS A 24 -3.21 10.20 5.06
CA HIS A 24 -3.98 11.42 5.33
C HIS A 24 -5.28 11.08 6.08
N GLU A 25 -5.76 12.00 6.90
CA GLU A 25 -7.03 11.79 7.64
C GLU A 25 -8.22 11.52 6.72
N ASP A 26 -8.18 12.06 5.49
CA ASP A 26 -9.22 11.85 4.47
C ASP A 26 -8.85 10.72 3.50
N PHE A 27 -7.91 9.87 3.88
CA PHE A 27 -7.45 8.78 3.03
C PHE A 27 -8.60 7.87 2.60
N MET A 28 -8.55 7.46 1.34
CA MET A 28 -9.44 6.43 0.81
C MET A 28 -8.65 5.41 0.03
N PHE A 29 -8.96 4.14 0.27
CA PHE A 29 -8.39 3.00 -0.42
C PHE A 29 -9.45 2.44 -1.35
N ILE A 30 -9.10 2.31 -2.63
CA ILE A 30 -10.02 1.84 -3.66
C ILE A 30 -9.45 0.54 -4.25
N ARG A 31 -10.20 -0.54 -4.13
CA ARG A 31 -9.81 -1.84 -4.68
C ARG A 31 -11.06 -2.47 -5.31
N GLU A 32 -11.11 -2.44 -6.64
CA GLU A 32 -12.25 -2.93 -7.40
C GLU A 32 -13.55 -2.23 -6.95
N THR A 33 -14.45 -2.96 -6.28
CA THR A 33 -15.72 -2.39 -5.78
C THR A 33 -15.66 -2.02 -4.30
N GLU A 34 -14.49 -2.15 -3.69
CA GLU A 34 -14.30 -1.90 -2.25
C GLU A 34 -13.74 -0.50 -2.02
N LEU A 35 -14.28 0.20 -1.03
CA LEU A 35 -13.84 1.53 -0.65
C LEU A 35 -13.65 1.56 0.87
N LEU A 36 -12.41 1.86 1.31
CA LEU A 36 -12.09 1.90 2.73
C LEU A 36 -11.54 3.27 3.13
N ASN A 37 -11.90 3.74 4.32
CA ASN A 37 -11.29 4.93 4.91
C ASN A 37 -9.98 4.55 5.60
N ARG A 38 -9.28 5.56 6.18
CA ARG A 38 -7.99 5.35 6.83
C ARG A 38 -8.04 4.30 7.93
N ASP A 39 -8.99 4.42 8.84
CA ASP A 39 -9.08 3.52 10.00
C ASP A 39 -9.40 2.09 9.56
N GLU A 40 -10.28 1.93 8.60
CA GLU A 40 -10.62 0.62 8.04
C GLU A 40 -9.42 -0.02 7.34
N HIS A 41 -8.69 0.77 6.56
CA HIS A 41 -7.49 0.29 5.87
C HIS A 41 -6.39 -0.12 6.84
N VAL A 42 -6.12 0.71 7.84
CA VAL A 42 -5.11 0.41 8.88
C VAL A 42 -5.48 -0.87 9.62
N SER A 43 -6.76 -1.01 9.98
CA SER A 43 -7.25 -2.22 10.66
C SER A 43 -7.05 -3.47 9.81
N ASN A 44 -7.39 -3.39 8.53
CA ASN A 44 -7.21 -4.52 7.60
C ASN A 44 -5.74 -4.90 7.46
N VAL A 45 -4.86 -3.93 7.27
CA VAL A 45 -3.43 -4.19 7.12
C VAL A 45 -2.84 -4.75 8.40
N SER A 46 -3.27 -4.25 9.57
CA SER A 46 -2.82 -4.78 10.86
C SER A 46 -3.12 -6.27 11.03
N LYS A 47 -4.22 -6.74 10.44
CA LYS A 47 -4.53 -8.17 10.44
C LYS A 47 -3.67 -8.93 9.44
N LEU A 48 -3.49 -8.37 8.25
CA LEU A 48 -2.73 -9.01 7.17
C LEU A 48 -1.25 -9.21 7.52
N VAL A 49 -0.63 -8.24 8.19
CA VAL A 49 0.80 -8.34 8.51
C VAL A 49 1.09 -9.46 9.51
N LYS A 50 0.08 -9.95 10.22
CA LYS A 50 0.21 -11.08 11.16
C LYS A 50 0.11 -12.43 10.45
N GLU A 51 -0.33 -12.45 9.20
CA GLU A 51 -0.46 -13.69 8.44
C GLU A 51 0.92 -14.20 8.01
N PRO A 52 1.18 -15.50 8.09
CA PRO A 52 2.51 -16.05 7.69
C PRO A 52 2.85 -15.78 6.23
N ALA A 53 1.85 -15.62 5.37
CA ALA A 53 2.07 -15.37 3.96
C ALA A 53 2.39 -13.91 3.63
N TRP A 54 2.32 -13.00 4.62
CA TRP A 54 2.60 -11.59 4.36
C TRP A 54 4.07 -11.38 4.01
N ASN A 55 4.32 -10.85 2.82
CA ASN A 55 5.69 -10.62 2.35
C ASN A 55 5.82 -9.39 1.45
N TRP A 56 4.86 -8.47 1.51
CA TRP A 56 4.81 -7.29 0.63
C TRP A 56 6.16 -6.56 0.57
N GLN A 57 6.80 -6.35 1.73
CA GLN A 57 8.05 -5.61 1.81
C GLN A 57 9.23 -6.28 1.13
N HIS A 58 9.09 -7.56 0.78
CA HIS A 58 10.13 -8.33 0.09
C HIS A 58 9.85 -8.50 -1.40
N VAL A 59 8.60 -8.34 -1.84
CA VAL A 59 8.21 -8.60 -3.23
C VAL A 59 7.80 -7.34 -3.99
N ALA A 60 7.43 -6.27 -3.30
CA ALA A 60 7.00 -5.04 -3.96
C ALA A 60 8.19 -4.35 -4.64
N THR A 61 7.96 -3.89 -5.86
CA THR A 61 8.92 -3.11 -6.64
C THR A 61 8.39 -1.70 -6.80
N LEU A 62 9.25 -0.71 -6.54
CA LEU A 62 8.91 0.68 -6.81
C LEU A 62 8.98 0.91 -8.33
N ILE A 63 7.86 1.30 -8.92
CA ILE A 63 7.77 1.60 -10.36
C ILE A 63 8.07 3.06 -10.61
N HIS A 64 7.48 3.94 -9.80
CA HIS A 64 7.66 5.38 -9.95
C HIS A 64 7.31 6.09 -8.63
N GLU A 65 8.08 7.14 -8.32
CA GLU A 65 7.74 8.01 -7.20
C GLU A 65 8.19 9.43 -7.49
N ASN A 66 7.31 10.40 -7.17
CA ASN A 66 7.63 11.80 -7.14
C ASN A 66 6.89 12.41 -5.93
N GLU A 67 6.82 13.74 -5.82
CA GLU A 67 6.17 14.36 -4.67
C GLU A 67 4.66 14.11 -4.62
N PHE A 68 4.04 13.75 -5.75
CA PHE A 68 2.58 13.58 -5.85
C PHE A 68 2.13 12.13 -5.88
N VAL A 69 2.99 11.21 -6.28
CA VAL A 69 2.61 9.81 -6.57
C VAL A 69 3.69 8.85 -6.12
N THR A 70 3.25 7.70 -5.59
CA THR A 70 4.09 6.51 -5.40
C THR A 70 3.37 5.35 -6.06
N GLU A 71 4.02 4.69 -6.99
CA GLU A 71 3.47 3.51 -7.66
C GLU A 71 4.32 2.29 -7.36
N ALA A 72 3.69 1.24 -6.82
CA ALA A 72 4.36 -0.02 -6.49
C ALA A 72 3.66 -1.18 -7.20
N ARG A 73 4.42 -2.23 -7.47
CA ARG A 73 3.91 -3.41 -8.17
C ARG A 73 4.50 -4.68 -7.57
N TRP A 74 3.69 -5.73 -7.50
CA TRP A 74 4.15 -7.04 -7.05
C TRP A 74 3.31 -8.13 -7.71
N GLU A 75 3.74 -9.37 -7.54
CA GLU A 75 3.02 -10.53 -8.06
C GLU A 75 2.50 -11.36 -6.89
N GLU A 76 1.30 -11.87 -7.04
CA GLU A 76 0.64 -12.64 -6.00
C GLU A 76 -0.43 -13.53 -6.65
N ASN A 77 -0.44 -14.83 -6.35
CA ASN A 77 -1.46 -15.76 -6.83
C ASN A 77 -1.70 -15.71 -8.35
N ASN A 78 -0.61 -15.65 -9.13
CA ASN A 78 -0.65 -15.57 -10.59
C ASN A 78 -1.28 -14.28 -11.12
N GLU A 79 -1.29 -13.23 -10.29
CA GLU A 79 -1.77 -11.91 -10.68
C GLU A 79 -0.65 -10.88 -10.52
N VAL A 80 -0.70 -9.86 -11.36
CA VAL A 80 0.14 -8.66 -11.19
C VAL A 80 -0.71 -7.61 -10.49
N VAL A 81 -0.24 -7.15 -9.34
CA VAL A 81 -0.95 -6.16 -8.53
C VAL A 81 -0.21 -4.83 -8.61
N THR A 82 -0.92 -3.78 -8.97
CA THR A 82 -0.38 -2.42 -8.99
C THR A 82 -1.11 -1.59 -7.95
N ASN A 83 -0.35 -0.91 -7.11
CA ASN A 83 -0.89 0.04 -6.13
C ASN A 83 -0.42 1.44 -6.54
N PHE A 84 -1.36 2.29 -6.88
CA PHE A 84 -1.13 3.68 -7.28
C PHE A 84 -1.57 4.59 -6.14
N MET A 85 -0.60 5.25 -5.50
CA MET A 85 -0.85 6.06 -4.31
C MET A 85 -0.64 7.54 -4.63
N VAL A 86 -1.70 8.33 -4.49
CA VAL A 86 -1.64 9.78 -4.67
C VAL A 86 -1.36 10.42 -3.31
N LYS A 87 -0.37 11.31 -3.26
CA LYS A 87 0.05 11.96 -2.02
C LYS A 87 -0.48 13.38 -1.91
N LYS A 88 -0.74 13.80 -0.69
CA LYS A 88 -1.15 15.16 -0.35
C LYS A 88 -0.51 15.51 0.99
N ASN A 89 0.23 16.63 1.03
CA ASN A 89 0.93 17.06 2.24
C ASN A 89 1.85 15.98 2.80
N ASN A 90 2.58 15.28 1.91
CA ASN A 90 3.51 14.21 2.26
C ASN A 90 2.86 13.00 2.93
N GLN A 91 1.55 12.81 2.71
CA GLN A 91 0.82 11.64 3.19
C GLN A 91 0.10 11.00 2.02
N ILE A 92 -0.14 9.70 2.12
CA ILE A 92 -0.94 8.99 1.13
C ILE A 92 -2.40 9.42 1.31
N TRP A 93 -2.97 9.99 0.27
CA TRP A 93 -4.32 10.52 0.30
C TRP A 93 -5.32 9.62 -0.41
N ARG A 94 -4.92 9.04 -1.53
CA ARG A 94 -5.73 8.06 -2.26
C ARG A 94 -4.84 6.91 -2.68
N ALA A 95 -5.37 5.69 -2.61
CA ALA A 95 -4.68 4.53 -3.12
C ALA A 95 -5.63 3.71 -3.98
N LEU A 96 -5.19 3.38 -5.18
CA LEU A 96 -5.94 2.55 -6.12
C LEU A 96 -5.17 1.27 -6.38
N VAL A 97 -5.78 0.12 -6.10
CA VAL A 97 -5.17 -1.18 -6.33
C VAL A 97 -5.89 -1.88 -7.47
N CYS A 98 -5.12 -2.30 -8.47
CA CYS A 98 -5.61 -3.04 -9.62
C CYS A 98 -4.92 -4.39 -9.70
N ARG A 99 -5.67 -5.43 -10.05
CA ARG A 99 -5.16 -6.79 -10.21
C ARG A 99 -5.42 -7.26 -11.63
N VAL A 100 -4.40 -7.83 -12.25
CA VAL A 100 -4.51 -8.36 -13.61
C VAL A 100 -3.89 -9.76 -13.62
N GLU A 101 -4.62 -10.74 -14.14
CA GLU A 101 -4.09 -12.09 -14.28
C GLU A 101 -2.91 -12.09 -15.25
N LYS A 102 -1.88 -12.87 -14.92
CA LYS A 102 -0.77 -13.08 -15.83
C LYS A 102 -1.25 -13.87 -17.05
N GLU A 103 -0.82 -13.44 -18.19
CA GLU A 103 -1.03 -14.19 -19.43
C GLU A 103 -0.16 -15.45 -19.41
N LYS A 104 -0.68 -16.52 -19.94
CA LYS A 104 0.04 -17.78 -20.06
C LYS A 104 0.91 -17.78 -21.31
#